data_afe3c48f9217255bc6ea443ad439a880
#
_entry.id   afe3c48f9217255bc6ea443ad439a880
#
_cell.length_a   1.000
_cell.length_b   1.000
_cell.length_c   1.000
_cell.angle_alpha   90.00
_cell.angle_beta   90.00
_cell.angle_gamma   90.00
#
_symmetry.space_group_name_H-M   'P 1'
#
loop_
_entity.id
_entity.type
_entity.pdbx_description
1 polymer ?
#
loop_
_entity_poly.entity_id
_entity_poly.type
_entity_poly.pdbx_seq_one_letter_code
_entity_poly.pdbx_strand_id
1 'polypeptide(L)'
;MSMNQKSPDTNLPIWFDGKNINEALFCEEFLRAHRIIFTNRAFFTPDGRVTDELSLRGAIYEELKCCAVNSIPQKIGNILEVLKLEAQVEDFPPEPDRIHLANGTLLLDGTFIEGRPQIVRNRLPVAYRSDAPEPILWLRFLNDLLYPEDIPTFQEYIGYPSWMRLTRYC
;
A
#
# COMPACT_ATOMS: atom_id res chain seq x y z
N MET A 1 32.88 -47.29 -6.71
CA MET A 1 31.66 -46.56 -7.10
C MET A 1 31.56 -45.36 -6.19
N SER A 2 31.97 -44.20 -6.73
CA SER A 2 32.03 -42.97 -5.95
C SER A 2 30.68 -42.27 -6.10
N MET A 3 29.91 -42.17 -5.00
CA MET A 3 28.69 -41.37 -4.97
C MET A 3 29.09 -39.89 -4.95
N ASN A 4 28.80 -39.23 -6.03
CA ASN A 4 28.95 -37.78 -6.20
C ASN A 4 27.85 -37.09 -5.39
N GLN A 5 28.14 -36.72 -4.14
CA GLN A 5 27.29 -35.84 -3.36
C GLN A 5 27.38 -34.43 -4.00
N LYS A 6 26.36 -34.09 -4.78
CA LYS A 6 26.14 -32.72 -5.24
C LYS A 6 25.90 -31.87 -3.99
N SER A 7 26.83 -30.97 -3.71
CA SER A 7 26.66 -29.95 -2.67
C SER A 7 25.34 -29.19 -2.90
N PRO A 8 24.55 -28.89 -1.86
CA PRO A 8 23.36 -28.07 -2.05
C PRO A 8 23.77 -26.70 -2.56
N ASP A 9 23.16 -26.25 -3.64
CA ASP A 9 23.32 -24.90 -4.17
C ASP A 9 22.93 -23.90 -3.07
N THR A 10 23.90 -23.20 -2.54
CA THR A 10 23.81 -22.33 -1.35
C THR A 10 23.07 -21.02 -1.63
N ASN A 11 22.32 -20.93 -2.73
CA ASN A 11 21.71 -19.69 -3.20
C ASN A 11 20.21 -19.81 -3.55
N LEU A 12 19.54 -20.86 -3.08
CA LEU A 12 18.11 -21.02 -3.30
C LEU A 12 17.32 -20.28 -2.19
N PRO A 13 16.17 -19.66 -2.54
CA PRO A 13 15.28 -19.09 -1.54
C PRO A 13 14.82 -20.16 -0.52
N ILE A 14 14.60 -19.76 0.73
CA ILE A 14 14.24 -20.69 1.82
C ILE A 14 12.91 -21.41 1.57
N TRP A 15 12.04 -20.83 0.75
CA TRP A 15 10.74 -21.38 0.37
C TRP A 15 10.82 -22.38 -0.81
N PHE A 16 12.01 -22.60 -1.40
CA PHE A 16 12.19 -23.50 -2.54
C PHE A 16 13.25 -24.57 -2.27
N ASP A 17 12.85 -25.82 -2.32
CA ASP A 17 13.74 -26.98 -2.04
C ASP A 17 14.49 -27.50 -3.28
N GLY A 18 14.41 -26.77 -4.42
CA GLY A 18 14.95 -27.17 -5.72
C GLY A 18 13.96 -27.93 -6.60
N LYS A 19 12.77 -28.25 -6.06
CA LYS A 19 11.71 -28.94 -6.79
C LYS A 19 10.31 -28.41 -6.44
N ASN A 20 10.04 -28.18 -5.18
CA ASN A 20 8.75 -27.77 -4.67
C ASN A 20 8.85 -26.39 -4.02
N ILE A 21 7.73 -25.67 -4.04
CA ILE A 21 7.55 -24.42 -3.31
C ILE A 21 6.81 -24.74 -2.01
N ASN A 22 7.30 -24.19 -0.91
CA ASN A 22 6.54 -24.06 0.32
C ASN A 22 5.76 -22.73 0.24
N GLU A 23 4.47 -22.79 -0.08
CA GLU A 23 3.63 -21.62 -0.29
C GLU A 23 3.54 -20.74 0.96
N ALA A 24 3.51 -21.33 2.16
CA ALA A 24 3.44 -20.56 3.41
C ALA A 24 4.72 -19.75 3.65
N LEU A 25 5.89 -20.36 3.52
CA LEU A 25 7.16 -19.66 3.65
C LEU A 25 7.34 -18.59 2.56
N PHE A 26 6.90 -18.88 1.34
CA PHE A 26 6.89 -17.88 0.26
C PHE A 26 6.05 -16.67 0.66
N CYS A 27 4.82 -16.89 1.13
CA CYS A 27 3.91 -15.81 1.54
C CYS A 27 4.49 -15.00 2.70
N GLU A 28 5.11 -15.64 3.69
CA GLU A 28 5.77 -14.95 4.81
C GLU A 28 6.86 -14.00 4.32
N GLU A 29 7.75 -14.44 3.43
CA GLU A 29 8.81 -13.60 2.88
C GLU A 29 8.25 -12.49 1.98
N PHE A 30 7.28 -12.85 1.14
CA PHE A 30 6.62 -11.89 0.25
C PHE A 30 5.93 -10.78 1.03
N LEU A 31 5.19 -11.09 2.09
CA LEU A 31 4.54 -10.11 2.96
C LEU A 31 5.55 -9.24 3.71
N ARG A 32 6.68 -9.80 4.10
CA ARG A 32 7.77 -9.03 4.74
C ARG A 32 8.38 -8.01 3.77
N ALA A 33 8.52 -8.36 2.49
CA ALA A 33 9.07 -7.49 1.46
C ALA A 33 8.06 -6.42 1.00
N HIS A 34 6.81 -6.81 0.75
CA HIS A 34 5.80 -5.95 0.12
C HIS A 34 4.85 -5.27 1.09
N ARG A 35 4.78 -5.74 2.35
CA ARG A 35 3.96 -5.15 3.42
C ARG A 35 2.50 -4.91 3.04
N ILE A 36 1.90 -5.83 2.31
CA ILE A 36 0.50 -5.76 1.92
C ILE A 36 -0.41 -6.36 2.98
N ILE A 37 -1.64 -5.91 3.04
CA ILE A 37 -2.72 -6.50 3.84
C ILE A 37 -3.90 -6.85 2.95
N PHE A 38 -4.72 -7.79 3.42
CA PHE A 38 -5.97 -8.18 2.77
C PHE A 38 -7.14 -7.91 3.71
N THR A 39 -8.07 -7.06 3.29
CA THR A 39 -9.30 -6.76 4.01
C THR A 39 -10.38 -6.35 3.02
N ASN A 40 -11.66 -6.52 3.37
CA ASN A 40 -12.79 -6.17 2.52
C ASN A 40 -12.66 -6.69 1.07
N ARG A 41 -12.14 -7.92 0.92
CA ARG A 41 -11.91 -8.60 -0.37
C ARG A 41 -10.93 -7.89 -1.32
N ALA A 42 -10.06 -7.04 -0.80
CA ALA A 42 -9.05 -6.33 -1.57
C ALA A 42 -7.70 -6.34 -0.85
N PHE A 43 -6.62 -6.31 -1.64
CA PHE A 43 -5.29 -6.11 -1.12
C PHE A 43 -4.97 -4.61 -1.06
N PHE A 44 -4.35 -4.18 0.01
CA PHE A 44 -3.91 -2.80 0.21
C PHE A 44 -2.40 -2.77 0.39
N THR A 45 -1.77 -1.82 -0.28
CA THR A 45 -0.36 -1.49 -0.07
C THR A 45 -0.19 -0.58 1.15
N PRO A 46 1.05 -0.38 1.65
CA PRO A 46 1.33 0.60 2.70
C PRO A 46 0.87 2.03 2.38
N ASP A 47 0.75 2.34 1.09
CA ASP A 47 0.28 3.66 0.63
C ASP A 47 -1.26 3.79 0.61
N GLY A 48 -1.99 2.80 1.11
CA GLY A 48 -3.44 2.80 1.17
C GLY A 48 -4.14 2.61 -0.17
N ARG A 49 -3.42 2.16 -1.18
CA ARG A 49 -3.99 1.85 -2.50
C ARG A 49 -4.45 0.41 -2.57
N VAL A 50 -5.59 0.21 -3.17
CA VAL A 50 -6.00 -1.12 -3.59
C VAL A 50 -5.01 -1.61 -4.66
N THR A 51 -4.42 -2.76 -4.40
CA THR A 51 -3.58 -3.44 -5.39
C THR A 51 -4.47 -4.40 -6.16
N ASP A 52 -4.50 -4.28 -7.47
CA ASP A 52 -5.23 -5.22 -8.30
C ASP A 52 -4.54 -6.60 -8.30
N GLU A 53 -5.35 -7.65 -8.47
CA GLU A 53 -4.86 -9.03 -8.41
C GLU A 53 -3.85 -9.33 -9.54
N LEU A 54 -3.96 -8.66 -10.70
CA LEU A 54 -3.04 -8.86 -11.81
C LEU A 54 -1.63 -8.36 -11.48
N SER A 55 -1.54 -7.19 -10.85
CA SER A 55 -0.26 -6.65 -10.38
C SER A 55 0.41 -7.58 -9.36
N LEU A 56 -0.37 -8.16 -8.42
CA LEU A 56 0.15 -9.15 -7.47
C LEU A 56 0.60 -10.43 -8.15
N ARG A 57 -0.16 -10.94 -9.11
CA ARG A 57 0.26 -12.10 -9.92
C ARG A 57 1.57 -11.84 -10.64
N GLY A 58 1.75 -10.63 -11.17
CA GLY A 58 3.00 -10.20 -11.78
C GLY A 58 4.17 -10.19 -10.80
N ALA A 59 3.99 -9.63 -9.62
CA ALA A 59 5.01 -9.59 -8.58
C ALA A 59 5.41 -11.02 -8.12
N ILE A 60 4.43 -11.89 -7.86
CA ILE A 60 4.67 -13.28 -7.52
C ILE A 60 5.43 -14.00 -8.64
N TYR A 61 5.03 -13.77 -9.89
CA TYR A 61 5.70 -14.36 -11.05
C TYR A 61 7.17 -13.95 -11.13
N GLU A 62 7.49 -12.68 -10.92
CA GLU A 62 8.88 -12.21 -10.94
C GLU A 62 9.74 -12.89 -9.87
N GLU A 63 9.20 -13.12 -8.67
CA GLU A 63 9.87 -13.87 -7.61
C GLU A 63 10.10 -15.35 -7.98
N LEU A 64 9.11 -15.98 -8.61
CA LEU A 64 9.20 -17.40 -8.99
C LEU A 64 10.11 -17.66 -10.19
N LYS A 65 10.40 -16.66 -10.99
CA LYS A 65 11.23 -16.77 -12.21
C LYS A 65 12.63 -17.31 -11.96
N CYS A 66 13.22 -17.02 -10.81
CA CYS A 66 14.56 -17.50 -10.45
C CYS A 66 14.61 -19.01 -10.23
N CYS A 67 13.44 -19.65 -10.02
CA CYS A 67 13.32 -21.05 -9.72
C CYS A 67 12.74 -21.81 -10.91
N ALA A 68 13.29 -22.98 -11.23
CA ALA A 68 12.75 -23.84 -12.28
C ALA A 68 11.48 -24.57 -11.82
N VAL A 69 10.39 -23.84 -11.75
CA VAL A 69 9.09 -24.33 -11.24
C VAL A 69 8.18 -24.73 -12.41
N ASN A 70 7.61 -25.92 -12.34
CA ASN A 70 6.58 -26.36 -13.27
C ASN A 70 5.21 -25.79 -12.87
N SER A 71 4.33 -25.58 -13.87
CA SER A 71 2.95 -25.14 -13.66
C SER A 71 2.84 -23.79 -12.92
N ILE A 72 3.68 -22.82 -13.28
CA ILE A 72 3.73 -21.47 -12.66
C ILE A 72 2.33 -20.84 -12.51
N PRO A 73 1.42 -20.84 -13.50
CA PRO A 73 0.11 -20.21 -13.34
C PRO A 73 -0.71 -20.80 -12.18
N GLN A 74 -0.66 -22.12 -12.01
CA GLN A 74 -1.37 -22.81 -10.93
C GLN A 74 -0.72 -22.47 -9.57
N LYS A 75 0.62 -22.42 -9.51
CA LYS A 75 1.36 -22.05 -8.30
C LYS A 75 1.04 -20.63 -7.87
N ILE A 76 1.00 -19.67 -8.80
CA ILE A 76 0.58 -18.29 -8.52
C ILE A 76 -0.84 -18.25 -7.94
N GLY A 77 -1.76 -19.05 -8.50
CA GLY A 77 -3.12 -19.16 -7.96
C GLY A 77 -3.14 -19.64 -6.51
N ASN A 78 -2.43 -20.73 -6.22
CA ASN A 78 -2.32 -21.28 -4.86
C ASN A 78 -1.71 -20.26 -3.89
N ILE A 79 -0.59 -19.64 -4.27
CA ILE A 79 0.08 -18.61 -3.46
C ILE A 79 -0.86 -17.44 -3.17
N LEU A 80 -1.65 -16.99 -4.14
CA LEU A 80 -2.62 -15.91 -3.92
C LEU A 80 -3.69 -16.26 -2.90
N GLU A 81 -4.19 -17.50 -2.92
CA GLU A 81 -5.17 -17.94 -1.92
C GLU A 81 -4.54 -18.02 -0.52
N VAL A 82 -3.31 -18.50 -0.39
CA VAL A 82 -2.57 -18.49 0.87
C VAL A 82 -2.31 -17.04 1.32
N LEU A 83 -1.90 -16.16 0.41
CA LEU A 83 -1.67 -14.74 0.68
C LEU A 83 -2.90 -14.03 1.24
N LYS A 84 -4.11 -14.35 0.75
CA LYS A 84 -5.36 -13.81 1.29
C LYS A 84 -5.56 -14.20 2.75
N LEU A 85 -5.17 -15.41 3.14
CA LEU A 85 -5.29 -15.88 4.50
C LEU A 85 -4.22 -15.27 5.42
N GLU A 86 -2.98 -15.27 4.99
CA GLU A 86 -1.84 -14.76 5.77
C GLU A 86 -1.84 -13.24 5.94
N ALA A 87 -2.31 -12.51 4.91
CA ALA A 87 -2.39 -11.05 4.92
C ALA A 87 -3.70 -10.53 5.51
N GLN A 88 -4.63 -11.42 5.91
CA GLN A 88 -5.95 -11.01 6.39
C GLN A 88 -5.82 -10.24 7.70
N VAL A 89 -6.42 -9.06 7.73
CA VAL A 89 -6.60 -8.28 8.94
C VAL A 89 -8.08 -7.99 9.15
N GLU A 90 -8.48 -7.87 10.41
CA GLU A 90 -9.80 -7.35 10.75
C GLU A 90 -9.96 -5.93 10.22
N ASP A 91 -11.19 -5.44 10.21
CA ASP A 91 -11.56 -4.19 9.55
C ASP A 91 -10.56 -3.06 9.84
N PHE A 92 -10.28 -2.30 8.80
CA PHE A 92 -9.34 -1.20 8.80
C PHE A 92 -10.11 0.08 9.12
N PRO A 93 -10.23 0.49 10.39
CA PRO A 93 -11.08 1.60 10.76
C PRO A 93 -10.62 2.90 10.10
N PRO A 94 -11.54 3.75 9.65
CA PRO A 94 -11.17 5.08 9.20
C PRO A 94 -10.59 5.88 10.37
N GLU A 95 -9.57 6.66 10.09
CA GLU A 95 -8.95 7.59 11.04
C GLU A 95 -9.43 9.02 10.71
N PRO A 96 -10.58 9.46 11.26
CA PRO A 96 -11.20 10.72 10.86
C PRO A 96 -10.46 11.95 11.37
N ASP A 97 -9.54 11.77 12.32
CA ASP A 97 -8.83 12.83 13.02
C ASP A 97 -7.45 13.16 12.38
N ARG A 98 -7.12 12.52 11.25
CA ARG A 98 -5.81 12.69 10.64
C ARG A 98 -5.79 12.52 9.13
N ILE A 99 -4.82 13.16 8.49
CA ILE A 99 -4.57 13.06 7.04
C ILE A 99 -3.17 12.50 6.83
N HIS A 100 -3.09 11.32 6.22
CA HIS A 100 -1.80 10.73 5.87
C HIS A 100 -1.28 11.32 4.57
N LEU A 101 -0.04 11.81 4.61
CA LEU A 101 0.66 12.46 3.52
C LEU A 101 1.90 11.65 3.11
N ALA A 102 2.53 12.00 2.00
CA ALA A 102 3.69 11.26 1.49
C ALA A 102 4.86 11.19 2.49
N ASN A 103 5.02 12.20 3.34
CA ASN A 103 6.13 12.32 4.29
C ASN A 103 5.71 12.24 5.78
N GLY A 104 4.40 12.10 6.07
CA GLY A 104 3.96 12.04 7.46
C GLY A 104 2.46 12.04 7.63
N THR A 105 2.02 12.41 8.81
CA THR A 105 0.61 12.49 9.18
C THR A 105 0.30 13.87 9.74
N LEU A 106 -0.68 14.54 9.18
CA LEU A 106 -1.19 15.82 9.67
C LEU A 106 -2.44 15.54 10.53
N LEU A 107 -2.40 15.98 11.77
CA LEU A 107 -3.53 15.92 12.69
C LEU A 107 -4.44 17.13 12.49
N LEU A 108 -5.68 17.03 12.97
CA LEU A 108 -6.68 18.09 12.84
C LEU A 108 -6.32 19.38 13.59
N ASP A 109 -5.52 19.28 14.65
CA ASP A 109 -5.02 20.43 15.39
C ASP A 109 -3.87 21.17 14.66
N GLY A 110 -3.50 20.70 13.46
CA GLY A 110 -2.39 21.25 12.67
C GLY A 110 -1.03 20.65 12.98
N THR A 111 -0.95 19.73 13.94
CA THR A 111 0.33 19.07 14.31
C THR A 111 0.73 18.13 13.18
N PHE A 112 1.98 18.23 12.72
CA PHE A 112 2.56 17.32 11.74
C PHE A 112 3.50 16.33 12.41
N ILE A 113 3.24 15.05 12.20
CA ILE A 113 4.07 13.95 12.67
C ILE A 113 4.83 13.41 11.46
N GLU A 114 6.15 13.62 11.45
CA GLU A 114 7.02 13.12 10.39
C GLU A 114 7.13 11.60 10.42
N GLY A 115 7.29 11.01 9.26
CA GLY A 115 7.43 9.56 9.09
C GLY A 115 6.21 8.90 8.47
N ARG A 116 6.43 7.70 7.93
CA ARG A 116 5.34 6.92 7.31
C ARG A 116 4.80 5.91 8.32
N PRO A 117 3.54 6.03 8.77
CA PRO A 117 2.88 4.95 9.48
C PRO A 117 2.86 3.69 8.62
N GLN A 118 2.69 2.53 9.25
CA GLN A 118 2.89 1.24 8.59
C GLN A 118 1.97 1.05 7.38
N ILE A 119 0.68 0.89 7.60
CA ILE A 119 -0.32 0.76 6.55
C ILE A 119 -1.46 1.69 6.90
N VAL A 120 -1.91 2.46 5.92
CA VAL A 120 -3.01 3.41 6.08
C VAL A 120 -4.02 3.22 4.96
N ARG A 121 -5.29 3.47 5.25
CA ARG A 121 -6.38 3.27 4.29
C ARG A 121 -6.30 4.24 3.10
N ASN A 122 -5.89 5.47 3.37
CA ASN A 122 -5.75 6.51 2.37
C ASN A 122 -4.52 7.34 2.66
N ARG A 123 -3.69 7.54 1.66
CA ARG A 123 -2.53 8.42 1.70
C ARG A 123 -2.54 9.36 0.50
N LEU A 124 -2.45 10.64 0.77
CA LEU A 124 -2.29 11.62 -0.29
C LEU A 124 -0.83 11.60 -0.80
N PRO A 125 -0.61 11.58 -2.12
CA PRO A 125 0.73 11.53 -2.70
C PRO A 125 1.45 12.89 -2.67
N VAL A 126 1.09 13.76 -1.73
CA VAL A 126 1.68 15.09 -1.50
C VAL A 126 2.44 15.11 -0.20
N ALA A 127 3.60 15.77 -0.19
CA ALA A 127 4.37 16.01 1.01
C ALA A 127 3.89 17.28 1.72
N TYR A 128 3.77 17.22 3.04
CA TYR A 128 3.57 18.41 3.86
C TYR A 128 4.86 19.23 3.90
N ARG A 129 4.71 20.53 3.77
CA ARG A 129 5.80 21.51 3.89
C ARG A 129 5.29 22.71 4.69
N SER A 130 5.84 22.90 5.87
CA SER A 130 5.50 24.05 6.72
C SER A 130 5.98 25.38 6.12
N ASP A 131 7.00 25.33 5.25
CA ASP A 131 7.61 26.45 4.54
C ASP A 131 7.06 26.60 3.11
N ALA A 132 5.94 25.96 2.78
CA ALA A 132 5.35 26.05 1.45
C ALA A 132 5.03 27.50 1.12
N PRO A 133 5.43 28.01 -0.06
CA PRO A 133 5.07 29.35 -0.48
C PRO A 133 3.55 29.46 -0.66
N GLU A 134 3.06 30.68 -0.52
CA GLU A 134 1.65 30.98 -0.78
C GLU A 134 1.23 30.49 -2.19
N PRO A 135 0.08 29.81 -2.33
CA PRO A 135 -0.36 29.26 -3.60
C PRO A 135 -0.94 30.35 -4.51
N ILE A 136 -0.10 31.26 -5.01
CA ILE A 136 -0.49 32.46 -5.76
C ILE A 136 -1.39 32.13 -6.97
N LEU A 137 -1.07 31.08 -7.72
CA LEU A 137 -1.86 30.69 -8.88
C LEU A 137 -3.26 30.23 -8.49
N TRP A 138 -3.38 29.51 -7.37
CA TRP A 138 -4.65 29.07 -6.82
C TRP A 138 -5.49 30.23 -6.34
N LEU A 139 -4.89 31.14 -5.58
CA LEU A 139 -5.57 32.34 -5.09
C LEU A 139 -6.02 33.23 -6.22
N ARG A 140 -5.20 33.40 -7.25
CA ARG A 140 -5.58 34.13 -8.45
C ARG A 140 -6.78 33.49 -9.17
N PHE A 141 -6.72 32.17 -9.37
CA PHE A 141 -7.83 31.41 -9.94
C PHE A 141 -9.14 31.61 -9.15
N LEU A 142 -9.06 31.56 -7.80
CA LEU A 142 -10.25 31.82 -6.97
C LEU A 142 -10.79 33.23 -7.12
N ASN A 143 -9.92 34.23 -7.15
CA ASN A 143 -10.32 35.63 -7.35
C ASN A 143 -10.92 35.91 -8.76
N ASP A 144 -10.49 35.14 -9.76
CA ASP A 144 -11.06 35.22 -11.10
C ASP A 144 -12.45 34.54 -11.20
N LEU A 145 -12.74 33.59 -10.30
CA LEU A 145 -13.95 32.77 -10.34
C LEU A 145 -15.03 33.19 -9.35
N LEU A 146 -14.64 33.69 -8.18
CA LEU A 146 -15.51 33.94 -7.03
C LEU A 146 -15.43 35.42 -6.58
N TYR A 147 -16.46 35.90 -5.90
CA TYR A 147 -16.36 37.14 -5.15
C TYR A 147 -15.41 36.96 -3.96
N PRO A 148 -14.64 38.01 -3.58
CA PRO A 148 -13.67 37.91 -2.49
C PRO A 148 -14.28 37.43 -1.17
N GLU A 149 -15.51 37.80 -0.86
CA GLU A 149 -16.23 37.38 0.34
C GLU A 149 -16.61 35.89 0.35
N ASP A 150 -16.71 35.24 -0.81
CA ASP A 150 -17.07 33.83 -0.95
C ASP A 150 -15.88 32.91 -0.90
N ILE A 151 -14.67 33.44 -1.13
CA ILE A 151 -13.43 32.63 -1.15
C ILE A 151 -13.19 31.84 0.15
N PRO A 152 -13.31 32.45 1.35
CA PRO A 152 -13.13 31.72 2.60
C PRO A 152 -14.12 30.55 2.76
N THR A 153 -15.40 30.81 2.47
CA THR A 153 -16.46 29.78 2.53
C THR A 153 -16.18 28.64 1.55
N PHE A 154 -15.72 28.97 0.35
CA PHE A 154 -15.37 27.97 -0.65
C PHE A 154 -14.17 27.13 -0.24
N GLN A 155 -13.16 27.75 0.35
CA GLN A 155 -11.98 27.03 0.89
C GLN A 155 -12.35 26.08 2.03
N GLU A 156 -13.21 26.53 2.95
CA GLU A 156 -13.77 25.66 3.99
C GLU A 156 -14.56 24.50 3.38
N TYR A 157 -15.42 24.78 2.39
CA TYR A 157 -16.21 23.76 1.71
C TYR A 157 -15.34 22.72 1.01
N ILE A 158 -14.25 23.10 0.35
CA ILE A 158 -13.30 22.14 -0.25
C ILE A 158 -12.53 21.36 0.81
N GLY A 159 -12.17 21.99 1.91
CA GLY A 159 -11.57 21.31 3.06
C GLY A 159 -12.49 20.27 3.72
N TYR A 160 -13.77 20.57 3.77
CA TYR A 160 -14.79 19.74 4.40
C TYR A 160 -14.99 18.34 3.75
N PRO A 161 -14.98 18.14 2.42
CA PRO A 161 -15.07 16.83 1.81
C PRO A 161 -13.88 15.89 2.10
N SER A 162 -12.71 16.46 2.35
CA SER A 162 -11.56 15.69 2.81
C SER A 162 -11.85 15.03 4.16
N TRP A 163 -12.66 15.68 5.00
CA TRP A 163 -13.13 15.20 6.28
C TRP A 163 -14.34 14.24 6.16
N MET A 164 -15.33 14.59 5.33
CA MET A 164 -16.54 13.77 5.15
C MET A 164 -16.29 12.42 4.47
N ARG A 165 -15.33 12.31 3.57
CA ARG A 165 -14.97 11.01 2.98
C ARG A 165 -14.38 10.04 3.99
N LEU A 166 -13.76 10.55 5.06
CA LEU A 166 -13.22 9.72 6.13
C LEU A 166 -14.31 9.19 7.08
N THR A 167 -15.47 9.88 7.16
CA THR A 167 -16.55 9.53 8.11
C THR A 167 -17.74 8.77 7.49
N ARG A 168 -17.91 8.75 6.16
CA ARG A 168 -19.08 8.18 5.48
C ARG A 168 -19.02 6.71 5.10
N TYR A 169 -17.98 5.98 5.48
CA TYR A 169 -17.87 4.54 5.28
C TYR A 169 -17.83 3.78 6.61
N CYS A 170 -18.56 4.27 7.63
CA CYS A 170 -18.94 3.51 8.81
C CYS A 170 -20.31 2.86 8.57
#